data_5556d32bd5d14f00a1e170cc7e9f8e87
#
_entry.id   5556d32bd5d14f00a1e170cc7e9f8e87
#
_cell.length_a   1.000
_cell.length_b   1.000
_cell.length_c   1.000
_cell.angle_alpha   90.00
_cell.angle_beta   90.00
_cell.angle_gamma   90.00
#
_symmetry.space_group_name_H-M   'P 1'
#
loop_
_entity.id
_entity.type
_entity.pdbx_description
1 polymer ?
#
loop_
_entity_poly.entity_id
_entity_poly.type
_entity_poly.pdbx_seq_one_letter_code
_entity_poly.pdbx_strand_id
1 'polypeptide(L)'
;PVKTYAFYDADGNGTDELLIFYGDRIGSIVGMKDGVTDEGKSYTLIPCEDHVFIDWPRDSYVHGEYWYHIFRFANNDDPVFSNPKERSIVRLKKDAEGNWWRTSSTDHYADFDTRITEEEAKAILDSYTPIQLETHPLSEFKEP
;
A
#
# COMPACT_ATOMS: atom_id res chain seq x y z
N PRO A 1 12.36 3.72 14.77
CA PRO A 1 12.83 3.34 13.44
C PRO A 1 13.27 4.56 12.64
N VAL A 2 14.32 4.39 11.86
CA VAL A 2 14.87 5.45 11.03
C VAL A 2 13.93 5.71 9.85
N LYS A 3 13.61 6.97 9.60
CA LYS A 3 12.83 7.38 8.44
C LYS A 3 13.74 7.50 7.23
N THR A 4 13.32 6.91 6.13
CA THR A 4 14.01 7.01 4.84
C THR A 4 13.03 7.47 3.78
N TYR A 5 13.54 7.90 2.62
CA TYR A 5 12.70 8.30 1.51
C TYR A 5 13.19 7.68 0.19
N ALA A 6 12.28 7.61 -0.76
CA ALA A 6 12.58 7.26 -2.13
C ALA A 6 11.60 7.96 -3.07
N PHE A 7 11.97 8.08 -4.33
CA PHE A 7 11.06 8.54 -5.38
C PHE A 7 10.59 7.35 -6.18
N TYR A 8 9.31 7.29 -6.45
CA TYR A 8 8.71 6.20 -7.19
C TYR A 8 7.36 6.64 -7.75
N ASP A 9 7.08 6.24 -8.99
CA ASP A 9 5.78 6.49 -9.62
C ASP A 9 4.75 5.51 -9.06
N ALA A 10 4.08 5.92 -7.98
CA ALA A 10 3.21 5.03 -7.21
C ALA A 10 1.92 4.67 -7.94
N ASP A 11 1.38 5.58 -8.77
CA ASP A 11 0.11 5.39 -9.46
C ASP A 11 0.24 5.12 -10.96
N GLY A 12 1.45 5.07 -11.48
CA GLY A 12 1.69 4.81 -12.91
C GLY A 12 1.39 5.99 -13.83
N ASN A 13 1.32 7.21 -13.31
CA ASN A 13 1.00 8.39 -14.12
C ASN A 13 2.21 9.02 -14.83
N GLY A 14 3.40 8.48 -14.62
CA GLY A 14 4.64 8.99 -15.24
C GLY A 14 5.37 10.03 -14.41
N THR A 15 4.83 10.40 -13.24
CA THR A 15 5.44 11.37 -12.32
C THR A 15 5.73 10.67 -10.99
N ASP A 16 6.98 10.77 -10.51
CA ASP A 16 7.34 10.17 -9.22
C ASP A 16 6.73 10.91 -8.05
N GLU A 17 6.22 10.17 -7.09
CA GLU A 17 5.85 10.64 -5.78
C GLU A 17 7.00 10.46 -4.80
N LEU A 18 6.97 11.19 -3.71
CA LEU A 18 7.89 11.03 -2.59
C LEU A 18 7.31 10.01 -1.63
N LEU A 19 8.01 8.89 -1.45
CA LEU A 19 7.64 7.86 -0.51
C LEU A 19 8.47 8.02 0.76
N ILE A 20 7.81 8.04 1.91
CA ILE A 20 8.48 8.10 3.20
C ILE A 20 8.28 6.75 3.90
N PHE A 21 9.40 6.12 4.22
CA PHE A 21 9.43 4.80 4.84
C PHE A 21 9.66 4.90 6.34
N TYR A 22 8.98 4.01 7.06
CA TYR A 22 9.25 3.71 8.45
C TYR A 22 9.72 2.25 8.50
N GLY A 23 11.03 2.04 8.61
CA GLY A 23 11.61 0.72 8.42
C GLY A 23 11.41 0.26 6.97
N ASP A 24 10.80 -0.90 6.78
CA ASP A 24 10.53 -1.52 5.48
C ASP A 24 9.14 -1.17 4.89
N ARG A 25 8.37 -0.34 5.59
CA ARG A 25 6.99 0.01 5.20
C ARG A 25 6.88 1.45 4.77
N ILE A 26 6.09 1.68 3.72
CA ILE A 26 5.72 3.04 3.32
C ILE A 26 4.70 3.57 4.32
N GLY A 27 5.07 4.63 5.04
CA GLY A 27 4.18 5.29 5.99
C GLY A 27 3.46 6.49 5.40
N SER A 28 4.02 7.09 4.35
CA SER A 28 3.42 8.27 3.72
C SER A 28 3.80 8.35 2.25
N ILE A 29 2.87 8.81 1.43
CA ILE A 29 3.10 9.11 0.00
C ILE A 29 2.73 10.56 -0.22
N VAL A 30 3.67 11.33 -0.75
CA VAL A 30 3.51 12.77 -0.95
C VAL A 30 3.61 13.06 -2.43
N GLY A 31 2.59 13.68 -2.99
CA GLY A 31 2.61 14.15 -4.37
C GLY A 31 3.52 15.35 -4.53
N MET A 32 4.22 15.42 -5.65
CA MET A 32 5.13 16.53 -5.96
C MET A 32 4.82 17.05 -7.34
N LYS A 33 4.61 18.36 -7.45
CA LYS A 33 4.40 19.05 -8.71
C LYS A 33 5.02 20.43 -8.63
N ASP A 34 5.90 20.76 -9.58
CA ASP A 34 6.54 22.07 -9.68
C ASP A 34 7.24 22.51 -8.37
N GLY A 35 7.83 21.55 -7.66
CA GLY A 35 8.49 21.80 -6.38
C GLY A 35 7.54 21.96 -5.19
N VAL A 36 6.23 21.79 -5.41
CA VAL A 36 5.24 21.86 -4.33
C VAL A 36 4.91 20.43 -3.87
N THR A 37 4.95 20.20 -2.57
CA THR A 37 4.57 18.94 -1.97
C THR A 37 3.16 19.03 -1.41
N ASP A 38 2.35 18.00 -1.68
CA ASP A 38 1.05 17.82 -1.03
C ASP A 38 1.21 16.87 0.15
N GLU A 39 0.41 17.08 1.18
CA GLU A 39 0.36 16.13 2.28
C GLU A 39 -0.25 14.81 1.81
N GLY A 40 0.52 13.73 1.97
CA GLY A 40 0.04 12.39 1.66
C GLY A 40 -0.78 11.81 2.81
N LYS A 41 -1.49 10.74 2.50
CA LYS A 41 -2.18 9.96 3.52
C LYS A 41 -1.16 9.09 4.28
N SER A 42 -1.52 8.70 5.50
CA SER A 42 -0.75 7.74 6.28
C SER A 42 -1.07 6.31 5.85
N TYR A 43 -0.05 5.50 5.73
CA TYR A 43 -0.15 4.11 5.27
C TYR A 43 0.74 3.18 6.09
N THR A 44 0.63 1.89 5.81
CA THR A 44 1.57 0.83 6.22
C THR A 44 1.74 -0.13 5.06
N LEU A 45 2.32 0.36 3.95
CA LEU A 45 2.31 -0.35 2.68
C LEU A 45 3.64 -1.03 2.37
N ILE A 46 3.53 -2.20 1.75
CA ILE A 46 4.65 -2.88 1.10
C ILE A 46 4.50 -2.64 -0.40
N PRO A 47 5.48 -2.01 -1.06
CA PRO A 47 5.45 -1.84 -2.51
C PRO A 47 5.83 -3.16 -3.20
N CYS A 48 5.09 -3.50 -4.24
CA CYS A 48 5.32 -4.70 -5.03
C CYS A 48 5.47 -4.36 -6.50
N GLU A 49 5.89 -5.34 -7.30
CA GLU A 49 5.97 -5.20 -8.77
C GLU A 49 4.61 -4.80 -9.35
N ASP A 50 4.63 -4.19 -10.55
CA ASP A 50 3.44 -3.75 -11.29
C ASP A 50 2.60 -2.72 -10.57
N HIS A 51 3.23 -1.84 -9.77
CA HIS A 51 2.56 -0.79 -9.01
C HIS A 51 1.52 -1.32 -8.03
N VAL A 52 1.67 -2.56 -7.58
CA VAL A 52 0.81 -3.15 -6.55
C VAL A 52 1.33 -2.77 -5.18
N PHE A 53 0.40 -2.49 -4.27
CA PHE A 53 0.71 -2.24 -2.86
C PHE A 53 -0.09 -3.18 -1.99
N ILE A 54 0.52 -3.65 -0.92
CA ILE A 54 -0.15 -4.46 0.09
C ILE A 54 -0.18 -3.65 1.39
N ASP A 55 -1.38 -3.34 1.85
CA ASP A 55 -1.57 -2.85 3.21
C ASP A 55 -1.54 -4.06 4.14
N TRP A 56 -0.38 -4.26 4.75
CA TRP A 56 -0.11 -5.42 5.59
C TRP A 56 -0.17 -4.98 7.05
N PRO A 57 -1.14 -5.45 7.81
CA PRO A 57 -1.32 -4.97 9.17
C PRO A 57 -0.14 -5.36 10.07
N ARG A 58 0.30 -4.42 10.89
CA ARG A 58 1.27 -4.68 11.96
C ARG A 58 0.56 -5.16 13.22
N ASP A 59 -0.61 -4.59 13.47
CA ASP A 59 -1.44 -4.87 14.63
C ASP A 59 -2.85 -5.24 14.15
N SER A 60 -3.62 -5.87 15.04
CA SER A 60 -5.00 -6.21 14.69
C SER A 60 -5.84 -4.95 14.47
N TYR A 61 -6.58 -4.91 13.35
CA TYR A 61 -7.44 -3.79 12.98
C TYR A 61 -8.66 -3.70 13.90
N VAL A 62 -9.31 -4.84 14.10
CA VAL A 62 -10.39 -5.00 15.08
C VAL A 62 -9.94 -6.12 15.99
N HIS A 63 -10.29 -6.09 17.27
CA HIS A 63 -9.86 -7.02 18.29
C HIS A 63 -9.60 -8.45 17.77
N GLY A 64 -8.32 -8.78 17.59
CA GLY A 64 -7.88 -10.08 17.12
C GLY A 64 -8.02 -10.32 15.61
N GLU A 65 -8.52 -9.36 14.82
CA GLU A 65 -8.64 -9.48 13.37
C GLU A 65 -7.50 -8.78 12.66
N TYR A 66 -7.02 -9.40 11.58
CA TYR A 66 -6.00 -8.82 10.71
C TYR A 66 -6.55 -8.67 9.31
N TRP A 67 -6.55 -7.46 8.78
CA TRP A 67 -7.07 -7.13 7.47
C TRP A 67 -5.94 -6.75 6.53
N TYR A 68 -5.94 -7.35 5.34
CA TYR A 68 -4.95 -7.12 4.29
C TYR A 68 -5.66 -6.54 3.09
N HIS A 69 -5.08 -5.51 2.49
CA HIS A 69 -5.64 -4.91 1.28
C HIS A 69 -4.57 -4.90 0.20
N ILE A 70 -4.86 -5.53 -0.92
CA ILE A 70 -3.98 -5.59 -2.09
C ILE A 70 -4.64 -4.73 -3.16
N PHE A 71 -3.92 -3.70 -3.64
CA PHE A 71 -4.53 -2.70 -4.50
C PHE A 71 -3.50 -1.99 -5.37
N ARG A 72 -3.98 -1.25 -6.36
CA ARG A 72 -3.24 -0.23 -7.10
C ARG A 72 -3.91 1.11 -6.89
N PHE A 73 -3.13 2.18 -6.94
CA PHE A 73 -3.72 3.51 -7.01
C PHE A 73 -4.26 3.75 -8.42
N ALA A 74 -5.43 4.38 -8.50
CA ALA A 74 -6.00 4.74 -9.78
C ALA A 74 -5.10 5.77 -10.45
N ASN A 75 -4.70 5.47 -11.69
CA ASN A 75 -4.02 6.44 -12.54
C ASN A 75 -5.06 7.47 -12.99
N ASN A 76 -4.98 8.68 -12.47
CA ASN A 76 -5.70 9.83 -12.97
C ASN A 76 -4.67 10.76 -13.61
N ASP A 77 -5.06 11.56 -14.60
CA ASP A 77 -4.14 12.43 -15.33
C ASP A 77 -3.60 13.59 -14.49
N ASP A 78 -3.94 13.64 -13.20
CA ASP A 78 -3.42 14.63 -12.27
C ASP A 78 -2.01 14.22 -11.82
N PRO A 79 -0.96 15.00 -12.10
CA PRO A 79 0.38 14.69 -11.66
C PRO A 79 0.60 14.87 -10.16
N VAL A 80 -0.36 15.45 -9.45
CA VAL A 80 -0.29 15.66 -8.01
C VAL A 80 -1.03 14.52 -7.32
N PHE A 81 -0.36 13.85 -6.39
CA PHE A 81 -0.92 12.75 -5.61
C PHE A 81 -1.76 13.30 -4.45
N SER A 82 -2.77 14.13 -4.76
CA SER A 82 -3.53 14.86 -3.76
C SER A 82 -4.80 14.14 -3.30
N ASN A 83 -5.34 13.26 -4.12
CA ASN A 83 -6.58 12.54 -3.81
C ASN A 83 -6.53 11.14 -4.40
N PRO A 84 -5.61 10.29 -3.90
CA PRO A 84 -5.42 8.97 -4.48
C PRO A 84 -6.64 8.08 -4.22
N LYS A 85 -7.06 7.36 -5.25
CA LYS A 85 -8.10 6.34 -5.15
C LYS A 85 -7.46 4.97 -5.25
N GLU A 86 -7.80 4.11 -4.30
CA GLU A 86 -7.33 2.75 -4.29
C GLU A 86 -8.26 1.88 -5.14
N ARG A 87 -7.68 1.16 -6.10
CA ARG A 87 -8.39 0.13 -6.86
C ARG A 87 -8.06 -1.22 -6.24
N SER A 88 -9.02 -1.77 -5.53
CA SER A 88 -8.87 -3.04 -4.85
C SER A 88 -8.68 -4.18 -5.85
N ILE A 89 -7.67 -5.02 -5.60
CA ILE A 89 -7.49 -6.29 -6.28
C ILE A 89 -8.17 -7.38 -5.46
N VAL A 90 -7.80 -7.48 -4.19
CA VAL A 90 -8.41 -8.41 -3.25
C VAL A 90 -8.19 -7.91 -1.83
N ARG A 91 -9.14 -8.19 -0.96
CA ARG A 91 -9.00 -7.98 0.47
C ARG A 91 -9.07 -9.31 1.18
N LEU A 92 -8.22 -9.49 2.16
CA LEU A 92 -8.16 -10.69 2.98
C LEU A 92 -8.37 -10.32 4.44
N LYS A 93 -8.98 -11.23 5.17
CA LYS A 93 -9.14 -11.08 6.62
C LYS A 93 -8.80 -12.40 7.31
N LYS A 94 -7.99 -12.31 8.37
CA LYS A 94 -7.86 -13.39 9.34
C LYS A 94 -8.67 -12.98 10.56
N ASP A 95 -9.72 -13.72 10.88
CA ASP A 95 -10.60 -13.39 11.99
C ASP A 95 -10.00 -13.77 13.35
N ALA A 96 -10.69 -13.43 14.43
CA ALA A 96 -10.21 -13.66 15.77
C ALA A 96 -10.03 -15.14 16.12
N GLU A 97 -10.72 -16.04 15.43
CA GLU A 97 -10.58 -17.49 15.58
C GLU A 97 -9.48 -18.08 14.69
N GLY A 98 -8.80 -17.25 13.90
CA GLY A 98 -7.75 -17.69 13.00
C GLY A 98 -8.22 -18.19 11.63
N ASN A 99 -9.47 -17.95 11.30
CA ASN A 99 -10.04 -18.33 10.00
C ASN A 99 -9.78 -17.23 8.97
N TRP A 100 -9.50 -17.66 7.74
CA TRP A 100 -9.22 -16.74 6.65
C TRP A 100 -10.42 -16.56 5.73
N TRP A 101 -10.58 -15.32 5.27
CA TRP A 101 -11.68 -14.88 4.40
C TRP A 101 -11.14 -13.99 3.30
N ARG A 102 -11.83 -13.98 2.17
CA ARG A 102 -11.54 -13.05 1.09
C ARG A 102 -12.83 -12.42 0.58
N THR A 103 -12.67 -11.27 -0.10
CA THR A 103 -13.76 -10.70 -0.87
C THR A 103 -13.89 -11.42 -2.22
N SER A 104 -15.10 -11.67 -2.68
CA SER A 104 -15.37 -12.24 -4.01
C SER A 104 -15.41 -11.18 -5.10
N SER A 105 -15.45 -9.90 -4.72
CA SER A 105 -15.56 -8.74 -5.60
C SER A 105 -14.36 -7.82 -5.43
N THR A 106 -14.04 -7.03 -6.45
CA THR A 106 -13.03 -5.98 -6.39
C THR A 106 -13.56 -4.66 -5.85
N ASP A 107 -14.82 -4.59 -5.46
CA ASP A 107 -15.40 -3.42 -4.80
C ASP A 107 -14.68 -3.19 -3.47
N HIS A 108 -14.24 -1.95 -3.24
CA HIS A 108 -13.54 -1.57 -2.01
C HIS A 108 -14.37 -1.84 -0.74
N TYR A 109 -15.69 -1.78 -0.85
CA TYR A 109 -16.62 -2.02 0.25
C TYR A 109 -17.22 -3.42 0.27
N ALA A 110 -16.71 -4.33 -0.56
CA ALA A 110 -17.22 -5.70 -0.60
C ALA A 110 -17.01 -6.42 0.74
N ASP A 111 -17.99 -7.23 1.10
CA ASP A 111 -17.89 -8.04 2.31
C ASP A 111 -16.89 -9.20 2.15
N PHE A 112 -16.33 -9.66 3.26
CA PHE A 112 -15.51 -10.86 3.32
C PHE A 112 -16.44 -12.08 3.30
N ASP A 113 -16.85 -12.49 2.11
CA ASP A 113 -17.92 -13.48 1.89
C ASP A 113 -17.43 -14.88 1.53
N THR A 114 -16.13 -15.03 1.29
CA THR A 114 -15.56 -16.28 0.81
C THR A 114 -14.54 -16.83 1.80
N ARG A 115 -14.85 -18.00 2.37
CA ARG A 115 -13.92 -18.69 3.28
C ARG A 115 -12.81 -19.33 2.46
N ILE A 116 -11.55 -19.13 2.90
CA ILE A 116 -10.38 -19.74 2.28
C ILE A 116 -9.51 -20.41 3.34
N THR A 117 -8.57 -21.24 2.91
CA THR A 117 -7.59 -21.83 3.80
C THR A 117 -6.43 -20.87 4.04
N GLU A 118 -5.68 -21.10 5.12
CA GLU A 118 -4.44 -20.36 5.37
C GLU A 118 -3.46 -20.50 4.20
N GLU A 119 -3.36 -21.69 3.61
CA GLU A 119 -2.49 -21.94 2.46
C GLU A 119 -2.89 -21.10 1.26
N GLU A 120 -4.19 -21.01 0.98
CA GLU A 120 -4.72 -20.17 -0.10
C GLU A 120 -4.43 -18.69 0.16
N ALA A 121 -4.60 -18.23 1.40
CA ALA A 121 -4.29 -16.85 1.77
C ALA A 121 -2.81 -16.53 1.58
N LYS A 122 -1.93 -17.40 2.03
CA LYS A 122 -0.49 -17.24 1.85
C LYS A 122 -0.10 -17.26 0.38
N ALA A 123 -0.70 -18.12 -0.43
CA ALA A 123 -0.44 -18.16 -1.87
C ALA A 123 -0.85 -16.85 -2.56
N ILE A 124 -1.96 -16.25 -2.15
CA ILE A 124 -2.39 -14.95 -2.68
C ILE A 124 -1.35 -13.88 -2.32
N LEU A 125 -0.95 -13.79 -1.05
CA LEU A 125 0.02 -12.79 -0.60
C LEU A 125 1.38 -12.99 -1.28
N ASP A 126 1.85 -14.22 -1.40
CA ASP A 126 3.15 -14.56 -2.00
C ASP A 126 3.18 -14.39 -3.52
N SER A 127 2.01 -14.26 -4.17
CA SER A 127 1.94 -14.02 -5.61
C SER A 127 2.38 -12.61 -6.01
N TYR A 128 2.51 -11.71 -5.05
CA TYR A 128 2.96 -10.33 -5.27
C TYR A 128 4.39 -10.20 -4.76
N THR A 129 5.29 -9.82 -5.64
CA THR A 129 6.73 -9.73 -5.32
C THR A 129 7.08 -8.33 -4.82
N PRO A 130 7.52 -8.18 -3.57
CA PRO A 130 7.98 -6.89 -3.08
C PRO A 130 9.15 -6.37 -3.90
N ILE A 131 9.20 -5.05 -4.11
CA ILE A 131 10.31 -4.39 -4.76
C ILE A 131 11.21 -3.73 -3.72
N GLN A 132 12.51 -3.64 -4.07
CA GLN A 132 13.50 -2.92 -3.27
C GLN A 132 13.75 -1.58 -3.94
N LEU A 133 13.38 -0.50 -3.28
CA LEU A 133 13.67 0.85 -3.74
C LEU A 133 14.95 1.35 -3.09
N GLU A 134 15.74 2.12 -3.85
CA GLU A 134 16.89 2.81 -3.28
C GLU A 134 16.38 3.92 -2.37
N THR A 135 16.62 3.75 -1.05
CA THR A 135 16.18 4.71 -0.05
C THR A 135 17.36 5.52 0.49
N HIS A 136 17.05 6.73 0.92
CA HIS A 136 18.01 7.65 1.51
C HIS A 136 17.48 8.14 2.86
N PRO A 137 18.36 8.48 3.83
CA PRO A 137 17.91 9.06 5.09
C PRO A 137 17.04 10.31 4.85
N LEU A 138 15.91 10.39 5.53
CA LEU A 138 14.99 11.52 5.34
C LEU A 138 15.66 12.86 5.68
N SER A 139 16.63 12.84 6.60
CA SER A 139 17.43 14.03 6.94
C SER A 139 18.21 14.61 5.77
N GLU A 140 18.45 13.83 4.73
CA GLU A 140 19.14 14.26 3.51
C GLU A 140 18.19 14.81 2.44
N PHE A 141 16.88 14.74 2.67
CA PHE A 141 15.90 15.20 1.69
C PHE A 141 16.00 16.72 1.54
N LYS A 142 16.08 17.16 0.28
CA LYS A 142 16.03 18.56 -0.09
C LYS A 142 14.96 18.75 -1.14
N GLU A 143 14.07 19.70 -0.90
CA GLU A 143 13.06 20.07 -1.89
C GLU A 143 13.74 20.60 -3.15
N PRO A 144 13.28 20.16 -4.34
CA PRO A 144 13.83 20.65 -5.61
C PRO A 144 13.56 22.13 -5.87
#